data_28e4e493fb5042f7d3703b96608ffb79
#
_entry.id   28e4e493fb5042f7d3703b96608ffb79
#
_cell.length_a   1.000
_cell.length_b   1.000
_cell.length_c   1.000
_cell.angle_alpha   90.00
_cell.angle_beta   90.00
_cell.angle_gamma   90.00
#
_symmetry.space_group_name_H-M   'P 1'
#
loop_
_entity.id
_entity.type
_entity.pdbx_description
1 polymer ?
#
loop_
_entity_poly.entity_id
_entity_poly.type
_entity_poly.pdbx_seq_one_letter_code
_entity_poly.pdbx_strand_id
1 'polypeptide(L)'
;IRTRLKFLLDVGLDYLSLNRSSVSLSGGESQRIRLATQIGSQLVNVLYILDEPSIGLHQRDNEKLLATLKRLRDLGNTVIVVEHDEDTMYAADCIVDVGPGAGIHGGEIVCVGDVEKIKQCPNSITGKYLSGERKVPVPEKRRKGNGLFLEVRGAAENNLKNINVKIPLGEFVCVTGVSGSGKSSLVNEILYKALARDLNRAKTIPGKHKEIRGMENLDKVIAIDQSPIGRTPRSNPATYTGVFTDIRMLYAATTDAKMRGFTPSRFSFNVKGGRCEACQGDGIIKIEMHFLSDVYVPCEVCKGKRYNRETLEVKYKGKSINDVLEMSVEEGMEFFSNIPKIYRKLKTLYEVGLGYIKLGQPATTLSGGEAQRVKLATELSKRSTGKTIYCLLYTSPSPRDR
;
A
#
# COMPACT_ATOMS: atom_id res chain seq x y z
N ILE A 1 10.18 5.89 35.43
CA ILE A 1 8.81 5.81 34.93
C ILE A 1 8.43 7.13 34.26
N ARG A 2 8.48 8.28 34.96
CA ARG A 2 8.07 9.61 34.42
C ARG A 2 8.75 9.95 33.08
N THR A 3 10.04 9.73 32.95
CA THR A 3 10.82 10.02 31.75
C THR A 3 10.34 9.17 30.56
N ARG A 4 10.12 7.87 30.77
CA ARG A 4 9.62 6.97 29.71
C ARG A 4 8.20 7.30 29.25
N LEU A 5 7.32 7.68 30.18
CA LEU A 5 5.97 8.15 29.85
C LEU A 5 6.01 9.46 29.08
N LYS A 6 6.94 10.38 29.44
CA LYS A 6 7.12 11.63 28.71
C LYS A 6 7.47 11.40 27.24
N PHE A 7 8.31 10.40 26.91
CA PHE A 7 8.63 10.09 25.51
C PHE A 7 7.40 9.64 24.70
N LEU A 8 6.46 8.91 25.33
CA LEU A 8 5.20 8.57 24.67
C LEU A 8 4.33 9.81 24.42
N LEU A 9 4.33 10.78 25.32
CA LEU A 9 3.63 12.05 25.14
C LEU A 9 4.28 12.90 24.05
N ASP A 10 5.62 12.92 24.02
CA ASP A 10 6.42 13.70 23.05
C ASP A 10 6.19 13.22 21.61
N VAL A 11 5.85 11.94 21.38
CA VAL A 11 5.48 11.40 20.07
C VAL A 11 3.97 11.44 19.78
N GLY A 12 3.18 12.14 20.59
CA GLY A 12 1.75 12.34 20.36
C GLY A 12 0.87 11.12 20.65
N LEU A 13 1.24 10.30 21.64
CA LEU A 13 0.48 9.11 22.07
C LEU A 13 -0.25 9.32 23.41
N ASP A 14 -0.57 10.56 23.75
CA ASP A 14 -1.22 10.98 25.00
C ASP A 14 -2.62 10.38 25.22
N TYR A 15 -3.29 9.96 24.15
CA TYR A 15 -4.62 9.35 24.18
C TYR A 15 -4.61 7.83 24.39
N LEU A 16 -3.45 7.16 24.35
CA LEU A 16 -3.36 5.72 24.54
C LEU A 16 -3.38 5.33 26.02
N SER A 17 -4.15 4.30 26.37
CA SER A 17 -4.06 3.66 27.68
C SER A 17 -2.89 2.67 27.72
N LEU A 18 -2.20 2.58 28.86
CA LEU A 18 -1.03 1.72 29.02
C LEU A 18 -1.33 0.21 28.87
N ASN A 19 -2.56 -0.19 29.12
CA ASN A 19 -3.01 -1.59 29.00
C ASN A 19 -3.61 -1.90 27.61
N ARG A 20 -3.52 -0.96 26.65
CA ARG A 20 -4.07 -1.18 25.32
C ARG A 20 -3.34 -2.32 24.59
N SER A 21 -4.10 -3.28 24.09
CA SER A 21 -3.53 -4.41 23.34
C SER A 21 -2.76 -3.94 22.12
N SER A 22 -1.54 -4.46 21.91
CA SER A 22 -0.71 -4.15 20.74
C SER A 22 -1.37 -4.49 19.41
N VAL A 23 -2.28 -5.46 19.40
CA VAL A 23 -3.07 -5.86 18.21
C VAL A 23 -4.05 -4.77 17.77
N SER A 24 -4.48 -3.91 18.69
CA SER A 24 -5.42 -2.82 18.42
C SER A 24 -4.72 -1.52 18.00
N LEU A 25 -3.39 -1.50 18.01
CA LEU A 25 -2.61 -0.32 17.60
C LEU A 25 -2.61 -0.20 16.07
N SER A 26 -2.77 1.01 15.58
CA SER A 26 -2.46 1.33 14.18
C SER A 26 -0.95 1.23 13.93
N GLY A 27 -0.54 1.10 12.66
CA GLY A 27 0.88 1.03 12.33
C GLY A 27 1.63 2.29 12.72
N GLY A 28 1.05 3.48 12.51
CA GLY A 28 1.64 4.74 12.96
C GLY A 28 1.77 4.81 14.48
N GLU A 29 0.80 4.28 15.26
CA GLU A 29 0.91 4.16 16.71
C GLU A 29 2.05 3.22 17.10
N SER A 30 2.15 2.05 16.48
CA SER A 30 3.23 1.08 16.72
C SER A 30 4.60 1.66 16.38
N GLN A 31 4.73 2.38 15.28
CA GLN A 31 5.97 3.03 14.86
C GLN A 31 6.39 4.12 15.86
N ARG A 32 5.46 4.94 16.32
CA ARG A 32 5.72 5.97 17.33
C ARG A 32 6.10 5.39 18.69
N ILE A 33 5.52 4.26 19.11
CA ILE A 33 5.96 3.56 20.33
C ILE A 33 7.41 3.09 20.18
N ARG A 34 7.78 2.53 19.03
CA ARG A 34 9.18 2.14 18.76
C ARG A 34 10.10 3.36 18.80
N LEU A 35 9.70 4.46 18.15
CA LEU A 35 10.46 5.72 18.17
C LEU A 35 10.62 6.24 19.60
N ALA A 36 9.56 6.29 20.42
CA ALA A 36 9.63 6.69 21.81
C ALA A 36 10.60 5.81 22.64
N THR A 37 10.65 4.51 22.33
CA THR A 37 11.58 3.57 22.98
C THR A 37 13.03 3.90 22.60
N GLN A 38 13.30 4.20 21.34
CA GLN A 38 14.63 4.58 20.83
C GLN A 38 15.11 5.90 21.45
N ILE A 39 14.25 6.91 21.50
CA ILE A 39 14.54 8.19 22.16
C ILE A 39 14.85 7.96 23.64
N GLY A 40 14.10 7.07 24.28
CA GLY A 40 14.26 6.71 25.68
C GLY A 40 15.61 6.05 26.01
N SER A 41 16.29 5.49 25.01
CA SER A 41 17.62 4.91 25.19
C SER A 41 18.73 5.96 25.36
N GLN A 42 18.48 7.22 24.95
CA GLN A 42 19.44 8.32 24.98
C GLN A 42 20.81 7.97 24.36
N LEU A 43 20.82 7.08 23.38
CA LEU A 43 22.03 6.73 22.67
C LEU A 43 22.54 7.95 21.88
N VAL A 44 23.86 8.10 21.84
CA VAL A 44 24.58 9.12 21.08
C VAL A 44 25.45 8.46 20.00
N ASN A 45 25.77 9.18 18.92
CA ASN A 45 26.52 8.66 17.78
C ASN A 45 25.85 7.47 17.09
N VAL A 46 24.53 7.46 17.03
CA VAL A 46 23.72 6.42 16.36
C VAL A 46 23.14 6.98 15.08
N LEU A 47 23.06 6.12 14.06
CA LEU A 47 22.31 6.38 12.84
C LEU A 47 20.88 5.86 12.98
N TYR A 48 19.90 6.77 12.95
CA TYR A 48 18.48 6.44 12.90
C TYR A 48 17.99 6.51 11.45
N ILE A 49 17.34 5.45 10.98
CA ILE A 49 16.71 5.40 9.66
C ILE A 49 15.22 5.18 9.88
N LEU A 50 14.41 6.10 9.40
CA LEU A 50 12.94 6.11 9.56
C LEU A 50 12.30 6.16 8.18
N ASP A 51 11.35 5.27 7.94
CA ASP A 51 10.59 5.19 6.70
C ASP A 51 9.15 5.67 6.94
N GLU A 52 8.77 6.78 6.30
CA GLU A 52 7.47 7.45 6.38
C GLU A 52 6.92 7.60 7.83
N PRO A 53 7.67 8.17 8.79
CA PRO A 53 7.21 8.25 10.17
C PRO A 53 6.01 9.18 10.38
N SER A 54 5.71 10.09 9.46
CA SER A 54 4.54 10.98 9.48
C SER A 54 3.25 10.31 9.00
N ILE A 55 3.34 9.09 8.47
CA ILE A 55 2.19 8.43 7.83
C ILE A 55 0.96 8.37 8.75
N GLY A 56 -0.18 8.86 8.24
CA GLY A 56 -1.44 8.87 8.98
C GLY A 56 -1.50 9.85 10.15
N LEU A 57 -0.51 10.72 10.32
CA LEU A 57 -0.54 11.80 11.30
C LEU A 57 -1.41 12.97 10.85
N HIS A 58 -2.02 13.62 11.81
CA HIS A 58 -2.58 14.96 11.64
C HIS A 58 -1.45 15.99 11.77
N GLN A 59 -1.53 17.13 11.08
CA GLN A 59 -0.48 18.18 11.13
C GLN A 59 -0.07 18.55 12.55
N ARG A 60 -1.02 18.69 13.49
CA ARG A 60 -0.74 18.94 14.91
C ARG A 60 0.18 17.90 15.54
N ASP A 61 0.02 16.63 15.16
CA ASP A 61 0.81 15.54 15.74
C ASP A 61 2.17 15.44 15.02
N ASN A 62 2.25 15.91 13.76
CA ASN A 62 3.48 15.99 13.00
C ASN A 62 4.48 16.98 13.61
N GLU A 63 4.01 18.12 14.14
CA GLU A 63 4.86 19.07 14.87
C GLU A 63 5.61 18.42 16.04
N LYS A 64 4.92 17.55 16.81
CA LYS A 64 5.54 16.80 17.92
C LYS A 64 6.59 15.80 17.43
N LEU A 65 6.30 15.12 16.31
CA LEU A 65 7.24 14.21 15.68
C LEU A 65 8.51 14.96 15.23
N LEU A 66 8.37 16.07 14.52
CA LEU A 66 9.48 16.89 14.05
C LEU A 66 10.34 17.43 15.20
N ALA A 67 9.71 17.92 16.28
CA ALA A 67 10.43 18.35 17.47
C ALA A 67 11.25 17.19 18.09
N THR A 68 10.70 16.00 18.05
CA THR A 68 11.33 14.77 18.54
C THR A 68 12.53 14.36 17.68
N LEU A 69 12.41 14.41 16.36
CA LEU A 69 13.49 14.08 15.40
C LEU A 69 14.64 15.08 15.51
N LYS A 70 14.33 16.38 15.63
CA LYS A 70 15.34 17.44 15.87
C LYS A 70 16.08 17.21 17.20
N ARG A 71 15.37 16.84 18.25
CA ARG A 71 15.99 16.50 19.54
C ARG A 71 16.95 15.30 19.44
N LEU A 72 16.59 14.26 18.66
CA LEU A 72 17.49 13.12 18.41
C LEU A 72 18.77 13.58 17.72
N ARG A 73 18.66 14.43 16.68
CA ARG A 73 19.78 15.03 15.98
C ARG A 73 20.66 15.85 16.95
N ASP A 74 20.05 16.71 17.74
CA ASP A 74 20.74 17.61 18.67
C ASP A 74 21.50 16.88 19.79
N LEU A 75 21.18 15.61 20.04
CA LEU A 75 21.95 14.71 20.92
C LEU A 75 23.23 14.16 20.26
N GLY A 76 23.58 14.59 19.04
CA GLY A 76 24.75 14.12 18.30
C GLY A 76 24.51 12.88 17.44
N ASN A 77 23.27 12.60 17.11
CA ASN A 77 22.90 11.49 16.22
C ASN A 77 22.72 11.95 14.78
N THR A 78 22.83 11.01 13.84
CA THR A 78 22.40 11.22 12.47
C THR A 78 21.01 10.64 12.28
N VAL A 79 20.09 11.41 11.70
CA VAL A 79 18.70 10.98 11.44
C VAL A 79 18.45 11.07 9.95
N ILE A 80 18.16 9.93 9.32
CA ILE A 80 17.75 9.83 7.91
C ILE A 80 16.26 9.47 7.91
N VAL A 81 15.48 10.27 7.18
CA VAL A 81 14.03 10.08 7.07
C VAL A 81 13.67 9.98 5.59
N VAL A 82 12.95 8.93 5.21
CA VAL A 82 12.29 8.84 3.90
C VAL A 82 10.90 9.42 4.09
N GLU A 83 10.60 10.53 3.42
CA GLU A 83 9.35 11.27 3.64
C GLU A 83 8.82 11.96 2.39
N HIS A 84 7.52 12.22 2.41
CA HIS A 84 6.78 12.95 1.37
C HIS A 84 6.06 14.19 1.92
N ASP A 85 6.11 14.40 3.23
CA ASP A 85 5.48 15.52 3.92
C ASP A 85 6.28 16.80 3.78
N GLU A 86 5.63 17.89 3.36
CA GLU A 86 6.27 19.17 3.15
C GLU A 86 6.88 19.74 4.44
N ASP A 87 6.17 19.66 5.57
CA ASP A 87 6.65 20.21 6.85
C ASP A 87 7.94 19.51 7.30
N THR A 88 8.04 18.20 7.04
CA THR A 88 9.26 17.42 7.30
C THR A 88 10.41 17.87 6.40
N MET A 89 10.14 18.09 5.12
CA MET A 89 11.16 18.60 4.18
C MET A 89 11.65 20.00 4.59
N TYR A 90 10.74 20.90 4.98
CA TYR A 90 11.13 22.24 5.48
C TYR A 90 11.90 22.19 6.81
N ALA A 91 11.71 21.15 7.60
CA ALA A 91 12.36 20.97 8.89
C ALA A 91 13.75 20.31 8.79
N ALA A 92 14.07 19.70 7.64
CA ALA A 92 15.32 18.99 7.40
C ALA A 92 16.50 19.93 7.17
N ASP A 93 17.69 19.53 7.64
CA ASP A 93 18.94 20.27 7.40
C ASP A 93 19.46 20.04 5.98
N CYS A 94 19.19 18.88 5.40
CA CYS A 94 19.58 18.52 4.04
C CYS A 94 18.54 17.57 3.43
N ILE A 95 18.22 17.82 2.16
CA ILE A 95 17.30 16.98 1.38
C ILE A 95 18.11 16.32 0.26
N VAL A 96 17.89 15.03 0.07
CA VAL A 96 18.40 14.27 -1.07
C VAL A 96 17.19 13.90 -1.93
N ASP A 97 17.05 14.56 -3.08
CA ASP A 97 15.95 14.31 -4.02
C ASP A 97 16.35 13.22 -5.02
N VAL A 98 15.61 12.11 -4.99
CA VAL A 98 15.83 10.93 -5.83
C VAL A 98 14.75 10.86 -6.91
N GLY A 99 15.16 10.75 -8.16
CA GLY A 99 14.23 10.75 -9.29
C GLY A 99 14.94 10.46 -10.61
N PRO A 100 14.51 11.13 -11.71
CA PRO A 100 13.34 12.02 -11.85
C PRO A 100 12.00 11.31 -11.88
N GLY A 101 11.96 10.01 -12.21
CA GLY A 101 10.76 9.20 -12.30
C GLY A 101 10.80 7.98 -11.40
N ALA A 102 10.01 6.96 -11.74
CA ALA A 102 9.96 5.71 -11.00
C ALA A 102 10.50 4.54 -11.84
N GLY A 103 10.96 3.47 -11.21
CA GLY A 103 11.49 2.28 -11.87
C GLY A 103 12.70 2.61 -12.75
N ILE A 104 12.68 2.20 -14.01
CA ILE A 104 13.77 2.42 -14.99
C ILE A 104 13.98 3.90 -15.32
N HIS A 105 13.00 4.76 -15.02
CA HIS A 105 13.06 6.20 -15.25
C HIS A 105 13.52 6.98 -14.01
N GLY A 106 13.91 6.29 -12.96
CA GLY A 106 14.35 6.86 -11.69
C GLY A 106 15.72 6.33 -11.26
N GLY A 107 16.01 6.46 -9.97
CA GLY A 107 17.25 5.95 -9.37
C GLY A 107 18.44 6.88 -9.50
N GLU A 108 18.23 8.13 -9.90
CA GLU A 108 19.27 9.15 -9.99
C GLU A 108 19.13 10.16 -8.84
N ILE A 109 20.25 10.73 -8.41
CA ILE A 109 20.23 11.88 -7.51
C ILE A 109 19.98 13.13 -8.35
N VAL A 110 18.78 13.69 -8.22
CA VAL A 110 18.36 14.90 -8.97
C VAL A 110 18.96 16.15 -8.37
N CYS A 111 18.91 16.27 -7.04
CA CYS A 111 19.45 17.39 -6.31
C CYS A 111 19.79 17.03 -4.87
N VAL A 112 20.76 17.71 -4.27
CA VAL A 112 21.11 17.60 -2.84
C VAL A 112 21.36 18.98 -2.28
N GLY A 113 20.75 19.29 -1.15
CA GLY A 113 20.96 20.55 -0.44
C GLY A 113 19.81 20.91 0.50
N ASP A 114 19.75 22.17 0.88
CA ASP A 114 18.64 22.72 1.65
C ASP A 114 17.39 22.91 0.78
N VAL A 115 16.28 23.29 1.41
CA VAL A 115 14.99 23.50 0.73
C VAL A 115 15.10 24.51 -0.40
N GLU A 116 15.85 25.60 -0.22
CA GLU A 116 15.94 26.64 -1.22
C GLU A 116 16.71 26.19 -2.48
N LYS A 117 17.72 25.36 -2.29
CA LYS A 117 18.43 24.73 -3.41
C LYS A 117 17.55 23.74 -4.16
N ILE A 118 16.74 22.95 -3.45
CA ILE A 118 15.80 22.02 -4.07
C ILE A 118 14.74 22.77 -4.90
N LYS A 119 14.18 23.86 -4.38
CA LYS A 119 13.21 24.71 -5.10
C LYS A 119 13.77 25.29 -6.40
N GLN A 120 15.05 25.60 -6.43
CA GLN A 120 15.72 26.19 -7.60
C GLN A 120 16.16 25.14 -8.62
N CYS A 121 16.09 23.85 -8.30
CA CYS A 121 16.50 22.77 -9.17
C CYS A 121 15.46 22.52 -10.29
N PRO A 122 15.77 22.79 -11.57
CA PRO A 122 14.79 22.73 -12.65
C PRO A 122 14.27 21.31 -12.93
N ASN A 123 15.08 20.30 -12.62
CA ASN A 123 14.73 18.91 -12.85
C ASN A 123 14.02 18.25 -11.64
N SER A 124 13.99 18.93 -10.49
CA SER A 124 13.34 18.41 -9.29
C SER A 124 11.82 18.58 -9.38
N ILE A 125 11.10 17.45 -9.40
CA ILE A 125 9.63 17.45 -9.29
C ILE A 125 9.24 17.90 -7.88
N THR A 126 9.95 17.43 -6.86
CA THR A 126 9.77 17.83 -5.46
C THR A 126 9.95 19.35 -5.31
N GLY A 127 11.01 19.90 -5.91
CA GLY A 127 11.27 21.35 -5.91
C GLY A 127 10.14 22.16 -6.55
N LYS A 128 9.55 21.69 -7.63
CA LYS A 128 8.41 22.35 -8.29
C LYS A 128 7.14 22.38 -7.41
N TYR A 129 6.92 21.36 -6.56
CA TYR A 129 5.84 21.39 -5.58
C TYR A 129 6.17 22.31 -4.40
N LEU A 130 7.38 22.25 -3.85
CA LEU A 130 7.80 23.10 -2.74
C LEU A 130 7.86 24.60 -3.11
N SER A 131 8.18 24.94 -4.37
CA SER A 131 8.14 26.32 -4.88
C SER A 131 6.74 26.82 -5.22
N GLY A 132 5.74 25.92 -5.28
CA GLY A 132 4.38 26.23 -5.72
C GLY A 132 4.21 26.35 -7.25
N GLU A 133 5.26 26.10 -8.05
CA GLU A 133 5.16 26.01 -9.52
C GLU A 133 4.18 24.93 -9.95
N ARG A 134 4.21 23.80 -9.24
CA ARG A 134 3.21 22.73 -9.34
C ARG A 134 2.42 22.62 -8.06
N LYS A 135 1.12 22.38 -8.19
CA LYS A 135 0.23 22.12 -7.06
C LYS A 135 -0.91 21.20 -7.49
N VAL A 136 -1.45 20.46 -6.53
CA VAL A 136 -2.70 19.72 -6.75
C VAL A 136 -3.82 20.75 -6.95
N PRO A 137 -4.53 20.75 -8.09
CA PRO A 137 -5.56 21.74 -8.37
C PRO A 137 -6.74 21.60 -7.42
N VAL A 138 -7.13 22.70 -6.79
CA VAL A 138 -8.38 22.77 -6.02
C VAL A 138 -9.51 23.11 -7.00
N PRO A 139 -10.55 22.27 -7.11
CA PRO A 139 -11.63 22.54 -8.05
C PRO A 139 -12.42 23.79 -7.63
N GLU A 140 -12.64 24.70 -8.56
CA GLU A 140 -13.44 25.92 -8.33
C GLU A 140 -14.88 25.61 -7.95
N LYS A 141 -15.44 24.59 -8.57
CA LYS A 141 -16.82 24.12 -8.27
C LYS A 141 -16.76 22.69 -7.75
N ARG A 142 -17.32 22.48 -6.57
CA ARG A 142 -17.48 21.13 -6.00
C ARG A 142 -18.58 20.38 -6.76
N ARG A 143 -18.34 19.08 -6.97
CA ARG A 143 -19.32 18.17 -7.55
C ARG A 143 -20.55 18.10 -6.64
N LYS A 144 -21.73 18.20 -7.23
CA LYS A 144 -22.99 17.92 -6.52
C LYS A 144 -23.26 16.42 -6.58
N GLY A 145 -23.55 15.81 -5.44
CA GLY A 145 -23.92 14.40 -5.36
C GLY A 145 -25.26 14.11 -6.03
N ASN A 146 -25.70 12.88 -5.91
CA ASN A 146 -26.98 12.42 -6.47
C ASN A 146 -28.19 12.70 -5.55
N GLY A 147 -28.00 13.42 -4.45
CA GLY A 147 -29.04 13.72 -3.46
C GLY A 147 -29.35 12.57 -2.49
N LEU A 148 -28.69 11.42 -2.64
CA LEU A 148 -28.83 10.28 -1.74
C LEU A 148 -27.77 10.33 -0.65
N PHE A 149 -28.11 9.80 0.51
CA PHE A 149 -27.23 9.81 1.69
C PHE A 149 -27.22 8.43 2.36
N LEU A 150 -26.08 8.12 2.94
CA LEU A 150 -25.94 7.08 3.93
C LEU A 150 -25.86 7.75 5.31
N GLU A 151 -26.76 7.43 6.22
CA GLU A 151 -26.85 8.07 7.52
C GLU A 151 -26.54 7.06 8.63
N VAL A 152 -25.46 7.28 9.37
CA VAL A 152 -25.12 6.55 10.58
C VAL A 152 -25.71 7.29 11.76
N ARG A 153 -26.55 6.64 12.56
CA ARG A 153 -27.18 7.22 13.75
C ARG A 153 -26.74 6.54 15.02
N GLY A 154 -26.49 7.34 16.03
CA GLY A 154 -26.16 6.87 17.36
C GLY A 154 -24.84 6.10 17.43
N ALA A 155 -23.82 6.52 16.66
CA ALA A 155 -22.52 5.89 16.70
C ALA A 155 -21.84 6.11 18.05
N ALA A 156 -21.58 5.02 18.80
CA ALA A 156 -21.11 5.04 20.18
C ALA A 156 -19.97 4.03 20.46
N GLU A 157 -19.26 3.59 19.42
CA GLU A 157 -18.13 2.68 19.56
C GLU A 157 -16.89 3.44 20.03
N ASN A 158 -16.13 2.86 20.97
CA ASN A 158 -14.93 3.42 21.58
C ASN A 158 -15.18 4.82 22.15
N ASN A 159 -14.56 5.85 21.61
CA ASN A 159 -14.65 7.24 22.06
C ASN A 159 -15.78 8.05 21.37
N LEU A 160 -16.57 7.46 20.49
CA LEU A 160 -17.68 8.13 19.82
C LEU A 160 -18.82 8.41 20.81
N LYS A 161 -19.31 9.64 20.79
CA LYS A 161 -20.28 10.15 21.77
C LYS A 161 -21.72 10.19 21.19
N ASN A 162 -22.22 9.02 20.77
CA ASN A 162 -23.57 8.88 20.22
C ASN A 162 -23.85 9.87 19.06
N ILE A 163 -22.88 9.96 18.13
CA ILE A 163 -22.94 10.94 17.04
C ILE A 163 -23.78 10.44 15.88
N ASN A 164 -24.36 11.39 15.12
CA ASN A 164 -25.05 11.13 13.86
C ASN A 164 -24.25 11.74 12.72
N VAL A 165 -24.06 10.97 11.64
CA VAL A 165 -23.28 11.40 10.48
C VAL A 165 -24.04 11.07 9.20
N LYS A 166 -24.17 12.05 8.30
CA LYS A 166 -24.66 11.87 6.94
C LYS A 166 -23.51 11.91 5.95
N ILE A 167 -23.41 10.87 5.14
CA ILE A 167 -22.39 10.70 4.11
C ILE A 167 -23.10 10.80 2.76
N PRO A 168 -22.84 11.83 1.94
CA PRO A 168 -23.46 11.94 0.62
C PRO A 168 -22.94 10.85 -0.31
N LEU A 169 -23.83 10.30 -1.14
CA LEU A 169 -23.49 9.28 -2.13
C LEU A 169 -23.17 9.92 -3.48
N GLY A 170 -22.30 9.26 -4.25
CA GLY A 170 -21.84 9.76 -5.54
C GLY A 170 -20.81 10.88 -5.44
N GLU A 171 -20.23 11.09 -4.26
CA GLU A 171 -19.20 12.10 -3.99
C GLU A 171 -17.91 11.48 -3.43
N PHE A 172 -16.83 12.26 -3.50
CA PHE A 172 -15.59 11.95 -2.79
C PHE A 172 -15.63 12.61 -1.42
N VAL A 173 -15.76 11.80 -0.37
CA VAL A 173 -15.90 12.24 1.01
C VAL A 173 -14.61 11.96 1.78
N CYS A 174 -14.07 12.98 2.44
CA CYS A 174 -12.88 12.86 3.28
C CYS A 174 -13.30 12.91 4.77
N VAL A 175 -12.88 11.88 5.55
CA VAL A 175 -13.04 11.84 7.01
C VAL A 175 -11.72 12.19 7.65
N THR A 176 -11.63 13.36 8.27
CA THR A 176 -10.40 13.90 8.86
C THR A 176 -10.54 14.18 10.35
N GLY A 177 -9.45 14.45 11.02
CA GLY A 177 -9.35 14.77 12.45
C GLY A 177 -8.05 14.25 13.07
N VAL A 178 -7.71 14.73 14.26
CA VAL A 178 -6.49 14.35 14.98
C VAL A 178 -6.38 12.84 15.24
N SER A 179 -5.17 12.37 15.52
CA SER A 179 -4.95 10.96 15.90
C SER A 179 -5.79 10.62 17.13
N GLY A 180 -6.41 9.42 17.15
CA GLY A 180 -7.30 9.02 18.26
C GLY A 180 -8.69 9.66 18.28
N SER A 181 -9.07 10.55 17.33
CA SER A 181 -10.37 11.23 17.34
C SER A 181 -11.59 10.33 17.09
N GLY A 182 -11.39 9.08 16.66
CA GLY A 182 -12.48 8.12 16.39
C GLY A 182 -12.80 7.90 14.92
N LYS A 183 -11.97 8.40 13.96
CA LYS A 183 -12.16 8.18 12.53
C LYS A 183 -12.30 6.70 12.17
N SER A 184 -11.36 5.88 12.64
CA SER A 184 -11.39 4.42 12.40
C SER A 184 -12.54 3.73 13.10
N SER A 185 -12.95 4.21 14.29
CA SER A 185 -14.14 3.68 14.97
C SER A 185 -15.42 3.94 14.16
N LEU A 186 -15.54 5.11 13.56
CA LEU A 186 -16.69 5.44 12.73
C LEU A 186 -16.66 4.67 11.40
N VAL A 187 -15.54 4.73 10.67
CA VAL A 187 -15.46 4.22 9.29
C VAL A 187 -15.26 2.71 9.28
N ASN A 188 -14.27 2.17 10.04
CA ASN A 188 -13.93 0.76 9.95
C ASN A 188 -14.82 -0.09 10.86
N GLU A 189 -14.95 0.32 12.17
CA GLU A 189 -15.64 -0.52 13.14
C GLU A 189 -17.16 -0.48 12.97
N ILE A 190 -17.74 0.67 12.64
CA ILE A 190 -19.18 0.80 12.46
C ILE A 190 -19.56 0.68 10.99
N LEU A 191 -19.21 1.68 10.18
CA LEU A 191 -19.72 1.82 8.82
C LEU A 191 -19.36 0.63 7.94
N TYR A 192 -18.06 0.37 7.78
CA TYR A 192 -17.59 -0.72 6.91
C TYR A 192 -18.10 -2.09 7.37
N LYS A 193 -18.00 -2.40 8.68
CA LYS A 193 -18.45 -3.69 9.19
C LYS A 193 -19.95 -3.91 9.04
N ALA A 194 -20.77 -2.86 9.25
CA ALA A 194 -22.21 -2.94 9.04
C ALA A 194 -22.55 -3.15 7.56
N LEU A 195 -21.99 -2.35 6.66
CA LEU A 195 -22.20 -2.50 5.23
C LEU A 195 -21.67 -3.85 4.70
N ALA A 196 -20.52 -4.32 5.18
CA ALA A 196 -19.98 -5.61 4.79
C ALA A 196 -20.88 -6.77 5.23
N ARG A 197 -21.45 -6.68 6.43
CA ARG A 197 -22.42 -7.66 6.93
C ARG A 197 -23.68 -7.70 6.05
N ASP A 198 -24.28 -6.54 5.78
CA ASP A 198 -25.60 -6.44 5.19
C ASP A 198 -25.58 -6.52 3.65
N LEU A 199 -24.56 -5.96 2.99
CA LEU A 199 -24.42 -5.97 1.53
C LEU A 199 -23.57 -7.14 1.02
N ASN A 200 -22.43 -7.43 1.69
CA ASN A 200 -21.50 -8.47 1.23
C ASN A 200 -21.69 -9.80 1.94
N ARG A 201 -22.64 -9.91 2.88
CA ARG A 201 -22.91 -11.11 3.73
C ARG A 201 -21.68 -11.57 4.52
N ALA A 202 -20.83 -10.64 4.92
CA ALA A 202 -19.63 -10.94 5.70
C ALA A 202 -20.00 -11.23 7.16
N LYS A 203 -19.26 -12.14 7.79
CA LYS A 203 -19.44 -12.49 9.22
C LYS A 203 -18.71 -11.47 10.12
N THR A 204 -19.07 -10.18 10.00
CA THR A 204 -18.49 -9.09 10.79
C THR A 204 -19.49 -8.59 11.82
N ILE A 205 -19.01 -8.19 12.98
CA ILE A 205 -19.81 -7.58 14.05
C ILE A 205 -19.52 -6.09 14.04
N PRO A 206 -20.50 -5.24 13.66
CA PRO A 206 -20.34 -3.80 13.69
C PRO A 206 -20.22 -3.29 15.12
N GLY A 207 -19.48 -2.19 15.30
CA GLY A 207 -19.39 -1.48 16.57
C GLY A 207 -20.76 -0.87 16.99
N LYS A 208 -20.83 -0.38 18.21
CA LYS A 208 -22.07 0.16 18.81
C LYS A 208 -22.63 1.34 18.03
N HIS A 209 -23.84 1.19 17.52
CA HIS A 209 -24.63 2.23 16.84
C HIS A 209 -26.12 1.90 16.94
N LYS A 210 -26.99 2.85 16.65
CA LYS A 210 -28.45 2.62 16.66
C LYS A 210 -28.93 2.04 15.34
N GLU A 211 -28.68 2.72 14.24
CA GLU A 211 -29.12 2.31 12.89
C GLU A 211 -28.26 2.95 11.80
N ILE A 212 -28.26 2.35 10.63
CA ILE A 212 -27.70 2.93 9.40
C ILE A 212 -28.82 2.97 8.36
N ARG A 213 -29.12 4.16 7.82
CA ARG A 213 -30.16 4.37 6.79
C ARG A 213 -29.51 4.65 5.44
N GLY A 214 -30.20 4.35 4.36
CA GLY A 214 -29.73 4.59 2.99
C GLY A 214 -28.90 3.46 2.41
N MET A 215 -28.79 2.31 3.10
CA MET A 215 -28.05 1.13 2.60
C MET A 215 -28.70 0.54 1.34
N GLU A 216 -29.99 0.71 1.15
CA GLU A 216 -30.76 0.29 -0.03
C GLU A 216 -30.28 0.96 -1.32
N ASN A 217 -29.56 2.07 -1.22
CA ASN A 217 -28.95 2.76 -2.36
C ASN A 217 -27.61 2.16 -2.80
N LEU A 218 -27.13 1.15 -2.09
CA LEU A 218 -25.81 0.54 -2.30
C LEU A 218 -25.94 -0.97 -2.57
N ASP A 219 -25.12 -1.48 -3.47
CA ASP A 219 -25.04 -2.92 -3.78
C ASP A 219 -23.86 -3.57 -3.05
N LYS A 220 -22.80 -2.81 -2.78
CA LYS A 220 -21.53 -3.37 -2.34
C LYS A 220 -20.69 -2.34 -1.59
N VAL A 221 -19.93 -2.82 -0.61
CA VAL A 221 -18.85 -2.08 0.03
C VAL A 221 -17.50 -2.75 -0.22
N ILE A 222 -16.48 -1.96 -0.51
CA ILE A 222 -15.10 -2.42 -0.73
C ILE A 222 -14.19 -1.65 0.19
N ALA A 223 -13.41 -2.37 1.01
CA ALA A 223 -12.31 -1.80 1.78
C ALA A 223 -11.01 -1.94 1.01
N ILE A 224 -10.26 -0.85 0.91
CA ILE A 224 -8.95 -0.80 0.28
C ILE A 224 -7.99 -0.22 1.31
N ASP A 225 -7.25 -1.11 1.93
CA ASP A 225 -6.24 -0.82 2.94
C ASP A 225 -4.81 -1.07 2.42
N GLN A 226 -3.82 -0.75 3.25
CA GLN A 226 -2.40 -0.94 2.95
C GLN A 226 -1.87 -2.34 3.31
N SER A 227 -2.73 -3.27 3.72
CA SER A 227 -2.30 -4.64 3.99
C SER A 227 -1.74 -5.31 2.73
N PRO A 228 -0.76 -6.20 2.86
CA PRO A 228 -0.19 -6.92 1.72
C PRO A 228 -1.27 -7.63 0.88
N ILE A 229 -1.08 -7.67 -0.44
CA ILE A 229 -1.97 -8.41 -1.37
C ILE A 229 -1.81 -9.93 -1.28
N GLY A 230 -0.90 -10.40 -0.44
CA GLY A 230 -0.67 -11.80 -0.14
C GLY A 230 0.49 -11.99 0.82
N ARG A 231 0.53 -13.14 1.48
CA ARG A 231 1.52 -13.47 2.52
C ARG A 231 2.68 -14.36 2.03
N THR A 232 2.61 -14.80 0.80
CA THR A 232 3.60 -15.72 0.23
C THR A 232 4.31 -15.09 -0.97
N PRO A 233 5.53 -15.53 -1.30
CA PRO A 233 6.26 -15.08 -2.48
C PRO A 233 5.55 -15.37 -3.81
N ARG A 234 4.53 -16.24 -3.81
CA ARG A 234 3.71 -16.57 -4.99
C ARG A 234 2.66 -15.51 -5.29
N SER A 235 2.24 -14.75 -4.28
CA SER A 235 1.33 -13.64 -4.48
C SER A 235 2.08 -12.50 -5.16
N ASN A 236 1.54 -11.97 -6.24
CA ASN A 236 2.12 -10.88 -7.01
C ASN A 236 1.03 -10.06 -7.71
N PRO A 237 1.34 -8.88 -8.26
CA PRO A 237 0.36 -8.03 -8.95
C PRO A 237 -0.41 -8.75 -10.06
N ALA A 238 0.27 -9.57 -10.87
CA ALA A 238 -0.37 -10.28 -11.97
C ALA A 238 -1.40 -11.32 -11.51
N THR A 239 -1.11 -12.03 -10.39
CA THR A 239 -2.06 -13.01 -9.83
C THR A 239 -3.23 -12.32 -9.13
N TYR A 240 -2.97 -11.26 -8.39
CA TYR A 240 -4.00 -10.56 -7.63
C TYR A 240 -5.03 -9.87 -8.53
N THR A 241 -4.59 -9.21 -9.61
CA THR A 241 -5.48 -8.58 -10.60
C THR A 241 -6.15 -9.57 -11.53
N GLY A 242 -5.74 -10.83 -11.47
CA GLY A 242 -6.25 -11.90 -12.35
C GLY A 242 -5.77 -11.77 -13.81
N VAL A 243 -4.84 -10.86 -14.12
CA VAL A 243 -4.24 -10.76 -15.48
C VAL A 243 -3.43 -12.00 -15.80
N PHE A 244 -2.81 -12.63 -14.82
CA PHE A 244 -2.03 -13.84 -15.02
C PHE A 244 -2.85 -15.03 -15.53
N THR A 245 -4.14 -15.09 -15.20
CA THR A 245 -5.03 -16.12 -15.78
C THR A 245 -5.18 -15.95 -17.29
N ASP A 246 -5.37 -14.72 -17.78
CA ASP A 246 -5.46 -14.44 -19.21
C ASP A 246 -4.12 -14.70 -19.92
N ILE A 247 -2.99 -14.38 -19.29
CA ILE A 247 -1.64 -14.68 -19.80
C ILE A 247 -1.43 -16.19 -19.94
N ARG A 248 -1.78 -16.99 -18.92
CA ARG A 248 -1.67 -18.46 -18.99
C ARG A 248 -2.52 -19.05 -20.10
N MET A 249 -3.73 -18.56 -20.31
CA MET A 249 -4.59 -18.98 -21.42
C MET A 249 -3.97 -18.65 -22.77
N LEU A 250 -3.34 -17.48 -22.91
CA LEU A 250 -2.64 -17.08 -24.12
C LEU A 250 -1.45 -18.00 -24.43
N TYR A 251 -0.63 -18.32 -23.42
CA TYR A 251 0.50 -19.25 -23.60
C TYR A 251 0.04 -20.66 -23.97
N ALA A 252 -1.02 -21.17 -23.37
CA ALA A 252 -1.59 -22.46 -23.72
C ALA A 252 -2.19 -22.49 -25.14
N ALA A 253 -2.56 -21.34 -25.68
CA ALA A 253 -3.07 -21.21 -27.05
C ALA A 253 -1.97 -21.16 -28.13
N THR A 254 -0.68 -21.05 -27.76
CA THR A 254 0.44 -21.06 -28.71
C THR A 254 0.58 -22.42 -29.40
N THR A 255 1.13 -22.43 -30.61
CA THR A 255 1.34 -23.66 -31.39
C THR A 255 2.19 -24.66 -30.65
N ASP A 256 3.32 -24.22 -30.05
CA ASP A 256 4.22 -25.07 -29.28
C ASP A 256 3.55 -25.73 -28.06
N ALA A 257 2.74 -24.96 -27.32
CA ALA A 257 2.01 -25.49 -26.18
C ALA A 257 0.97 -26.54 -26.61
N LYS A 258 0.26 -26.29 -27.70
CA LYS A 258 -0.73 -27.24 -28.26
C LYS A 258 -0.08 -28.51 -28.74
N MET A 259 1.06 -28.46 -29.46
CA MET A 259 1.80 -29.63 -29.91
C MET A 259 2.30 -30.49 -28.75
N ARG A 260 2.65 -29.86 -27.61
CA ARG A 260 3.09 -30.56 -26.39
C ARG A 260 1.93 -30.97 -25.48
N GLY A 261 0.68 -30.69 -25.83
CA GLY A 261 -0.49 -30.96 -24.99
C GLY A 261 -0.54 -30.13 -23.70
N PHE A 262 0.07 -28.95 -23.68
CA PHE A 262 0.13 -28.09 -22.49
C PHE A 262 -1.15 -27.31 -22.31
N THR A 263 -1.79 -27.49 -21.16
CA THR A 263 -2.98 -26.75 -20.73
C THR A 263 -2.59 -25.48 -19.96
N PRO A 264 -3.53 -24.55 -19.70
CA PRO A 264 -3.24 -23.36 -18.87
C PRO A 264 -2.68 -23.66 -17.48
N SER A 265 -2.97 -24.87 -16.93
CA SER A 265 -2.42 -25.32 -15.64
C SER A 265 -0.90 -25.51 -15.69
N ARG A 266 -0.34 -25.88 -16.84
CA ARG A 266 1.11 -26.02 -17.04
C ARG A 266 1.87 -24.73 -16.77
N PHE A 267 1.26 -23.61 -17.11
CA PHE A 267 1.81 -22.26 -16.94
C PHE A 267 1.50 -21.65 -15.56
N SER A 268 1.03 -22.44 -14.59
CA SER A 268 0.82 -22.02 -13.22
C SER A 268 1.99 -22.46 -12.34
N PHE A 269 2.61 -21.52 -11.64
CA PHE A 269 3.64 -21.84 -10.64
C PHE A 269 3.05 -22.39 -9.32
N ASN A 270 1.72 -22.39 -9.17
CA ASN A 270 1.03 -22.95 -7.98
C ASN A 270 0.69 -24.43 -8.14
N VAL A 271 0.72 -24.99 -9.35
CA VAL A 271 0.26 -26.35 -9.66
C VAL A 271 1.45 -27.19 -10.11
N LYS A 272 1.49 -28.46 -9.70
CA LYS A 272 2.49 -29.43 -10.18
C LYS A 272 2.44 -29.59 -11.70
N GLY A 273 3.57 -29.94 -12.28
CA GLY A 273 3.73 -30.23 -13.71
C GLY A 273 4.55 -29.18 -14.47
N GLY A 274 4.28 -27.88 -14.30
CA GLY A 274 5.02 -26.82 -14.98
C GLY A 274 5.95 -26.02 -14.08
N ARG A 275 5.74 -26.06 -12.77
CA ARG A 275 6.57 -25.33 -11.81
C ARG A 275 7.89 -26.07 -11.52
N CYS A 276 8.85 -25.34 -10.99
CA CYS A 276 10.04 -25.93 -10.40
C CYS A 276 9.66 -26.65 -9.09
N GLU A 277 9.91 -27.97 -9.02
CA GLU A 277 9.54 -28.74 -7.83
C GLU A 277 10.50 -28.52 -6.66
N ALA A 278 11.75 -28.09 -6.90
CA ALA A 278 12.71 -27.79 -5.82
C ALA A 278 12.25 -26.62 -4.93
N CYS A 279 11.76 -25.52 -5.53
CA CYS A 279 11.20 -24.39 -4.80
C CYS A 279 9.65 -24.36 -4.81
N GLN A 280 9.01 -25.37 -5.37
CA GLN A 280 7.57 -25.49 -5.51
C GLN A 280 6.89 -24.27 -6.18
N GLY A 281 7.63 -23.55 -7.02
CA GLY A 281 7.15 -22.37 -7.74
C GLY A 281 7.39 -21.03 -7.03
N ASP A 282 8.02 -21.02 -5.86
CA ASP A 282 8.34 -19.78 -5.13
C ASP A 282 9.45 -18.97 -5.83
N GLY A 283 10.35 -19.64 -6.57
CA GLY A 283 11.53 -19.04 -7.16
C GLY A 283 12.65 -18.79 -6.16
N ILE A 284 12.34 -18.81 -4.88
CA ILE A 284 13.26 -18.59 -3.76
C ILE A 284 13.13 -19.74 -2.76
N ILE A 285 14.16 -19.93 -1.95
CA ILE A 285 14.19 -20.88 -0.83
C ILE A 285 14.33 -20.05 0.44
N LYS A 286 13.43 -20.28 1.39
CA LYS A 286 13.48 -19.69 2.72
C LYS A 286 14.44 -20.50 3.59
N ILE A 287 15.44 -19.84 4.15
CA ILE A 287 16.34 -20.39 5.15
C ILE A 287 15.91 -19.84 6.50
N GLU A 288 15.31 -20.69 7.34
CA GLU A 288 14.87 -20.29 8.68
C GLU A 288 16.07 -20.19 9.63
N MET A 289 16.19 -19.03 10.26
CA MET A 289 17.25 -18.76 11.23
C MET A 289 16.62 -18.53 12.61
N HIS A 290 16.90 -19.44 13.56
CA HIS A 290 16.23 -19.44 14.89
C HIS A 290 16.37 -18.14 15.68
N PHE A 291 17.45 -17.38 15.51
CA PHE A 291 17.74 -16.16 16.28
C PHE A 291 17.86 -14.89 15.44
N LEU A 292 17.78 -15.01 14.11
CA LEU A 292 17.88 -13.93 13.14
C LEU A 292 16.66 -13.95 12.23
N SER A 293 16.48 -12.87 11.48
CA SER A 293 15.44 -12.82 10.44
C SER A 293 15.70 -13.89 9.38
N ASP A 294 14.64 -14.52 8.89
CA ASP A 294 14.71 -15.50 7.81
C ASP A 294 15.40 -14.92 6.57
N VAL A 295 16.26 -15.70 5.94
CA VAL A 295 16.97 -15.33 4.71
C VAL A 295 16.32 -16.00 3.52
N TYR A 296 16.07 -15.24 2.47
CA TYR A 296 15.52 -15.72 1.21
C TYR A 296 16.59 -15.71 0.13
N VAL A 297 16.89 -16.88 -0.44
CA VAL A 297 17.88 -17.04 -1.50
C VAL A 297 17.21 -17.53 -2.80
N PRO A 298 17.68 -17.11 -3.98
CA PRO A 298 17.19 -17.65 -5.25
C PRO A 298 17.35 -19.17 -5.30
N CYS A 299 16.34 -19.87 -5.81
CA CYS A 299 16.42 -21.32 -6.00
C CYS A 299 17.50 -21.67 -7.01
N GLU A 300 18.46 -22.52 -6.63
CA GLU A 300 19.59 -22.91 -7.48
C GLU A 300 19.17 -23.66 -8.75
N VAL A 301 18.08 -24.46 -8.66
CA VAL A 301 17.58 -25.27 -9.77
C VAL A 301 16.95 -24.42 -10.86
N CYS A 302 16.01 -23.52 -10.50
CA CYS A 302 15.32 -22.68 -11.48
C CYS A 302 15.92 -21.26 -11.59
N LYS A 303 16.91 -20.92 -10.78
CA LYS A 303 17.57 -19.59 -10.75
C LYS A 303 16.55 -18.44 -10.66
N GLY A 304 15.56 -18.59 -9.79
CA GLY A 304 14.49 -17.61 -9.59
C GLY A 304 13.32 -17.71 -10.57
N LYS A 305 13.41 -18.50 -11.64
CA LYS A 305 12.43 -18.52 -12.75
C LYS A 305 11.10 -19.22 -12.43
N ARG A 306 10.94 -19.85 -11.27
CA ARG A 306 9.70 -20.49 -10.79
C ARG A 306 9.22 -21.73 -11.57
N TYR A 307 9.65 -21.94 -12.81
CA TYR A 307 9.19 -22.99 -13.73
C TYR A 307 10.29 -24.00 -14.05
N ASN A 308 9.88 -25.16 -14.53
CA ASN A 308 10.78 -26.13 -15.12
C ASN A 308 11.19 -25.72 -16.55
N ARG A 309 12.25 -26.34 -17.05
CA ARG A 309 12.85 -26.03 -18.36
C ARG A 309 11.85 -26.14 -19.50
N GLU A 310 11.07 -27.23 -19.55
CA GLU A 310 10.10 -27.49 -20.62
C GLU A 310 9.03 -26.41 -20.75
N THR A 311 8.53 -25.90 -19.61
CA THR A 311 7.55 -24.82 -19.59
C THR A 311 8.16 -23.51 -20.10
N LEU A 312 9.45 -23.23 -19.78
CA LEU A 312 10.15 -22.03 -20.22
C LEU A 312 10.53 -22.05 -21.71
N GLU A 313 10.56 -23.23 -22.36
CA GLU A 313 10.80 -23.34 -23.80
C GLU A 313 9.64 -22.80 -24.63
N VAL A 314 8.39 -22.85 -24.10
CA VAL A 314 7.22 -22.27 -24.79
C VAL A 314 7.31 -20.75 -24.74
N LYS A 315 7.27 -20.12 -25.93
CA LYS A 315 7.40 -18.69 -26.08
C LYS A 315 6.21 -18.06 -26.80
N TYR A 316 5.86 -16.86 -26.37
CA TYR A 316 4.95 -15.97 -27.09
C TYR A 316 5.70 -14.71 -27.48
N LYS A 317 5.74 -14.35 -28.76
CA LYS A 317 6.57 -13.24 -29.29
C LYS A 317 8.02 -13.28 -28.76
N GLY A 318 8.64 -14.48 -28.71
CA GLY A 318 10.02 -14.68 -28.26
C GLY A 318 10.24 -14.66 -26.74
N LYS A 319 9.24 -14.40 -25.92
CA LYS A 319 9.32 -14.33 -24.45
C LYS A 319 8.69 -15.55 -23.80
N SER A 320 9.37 -16.13 -22.80
CA SER A 320 8.83 -17.18 -21.93
C SER A 320 7.84 -16.59 -20.93
N ILE A 321 7.06 -17.45 -20.26
CA ILE A 321 6.13 -17.00 -19.21
C ILE A 321 6.85 -16.32 -18.04
N ASN A 322 8.08 -16.71 -17.72
CA ASN A 322 8.88 -16.05 -16.71
C ASN A 322 9.34 -14.66 -17.14
N ASP A 323 9.74 -14.51 -18.42
CA ASP A 323 10.16 -13.20 -18.94
C ASP A 323 9.03 -12.18 -18.84
N VAL A 324 7.78 -12.64 -19.02
CA VAL A 324 6.59 -11.79 -18.84
C VAL A 324 6.39 -11.40 -17.37
N LEU A 325 6.64 -12.29 -16.44
CA LEU A 325 6.55 -11.96 -15.01
C LEU A 325 7.63 -10.95 -14.56
N GLU A 326 8.77 -10.93 -15.25
CA GLU A 326 9.86 -9.96 -15.01
C GLU A 326 9.61 -8.59 -15.67
N MET A 327 8.67 -8.50 -16.62
CA MET A 327 8.29 -7.22 -17.22
C MET A 327 7.66 -6.29 -16.19
N SER A 328 7.95 -4.99 -16.30
CA SER A 328 7.17 -3.95 -15.67
C SER A 328 5.75 -3.92 -16.24
N VAL A 329 4.82 -3.26 -15.55
CA VAL A 329 3.45 -3.06 -16.05
C VAL A 329 3.48 -2.28 -17.38
N GLU A 330 4.37 -1.28 -17.50
CA GLU A 330 4.55 -0.47 -18.71
C GLU A 330 5.02 -1.31 -19.89
N GLU A 331 6.10 -2.09 -19.73
CA GLU A 331 6.59 -3.04 -20.74
C GLU A 331 5.53 -4.08 -21.11
N GLY A 332 4.79 -4.59 -20.10
CA GLY A 332 3.69 -5.53 -20.33
C GLY A 332 2.55 -4.92 -21.15
N MET A 333 2.23 -3.64 -20.96
CA MET A 333 1.21 -2.95 -21.77
C MET A 333 1.61 -2.87 -23.25
N GLU A 334 2.86 -2.53 -23.53
CA GLU A 334 3.37 -2.49 -24.90
C GLU A 334 3.37 -3.89 -25.52
N PHE A 335 3.89 -4.88 -24.79
CA PHE A 335 3.98 -6.28 -25.26
C PHE A 335 2.62 -6.89 -25.59
N PHE A 336 1.60 -6.63 -24.77
CA PHE A 336 0.24 -7.14 -24.91
C PHE A 336 -0.75 -6.14 -25.55
N SER A 337 -0.27 -5.12 -26.25
CA SER A 337 -1.11 -4.09 -26.89
C SER A 337 -2.24 -4.65 -27.75
N ASN A 338 -1.99 -5.77 -28.44
CA ASN A 338 -2.96 -6.45 -29.32
C ASN A 338 -3.89 -7.45 -28.59
N ILE A 339 -3.80 -7.57 -27.26
CA ILE A 339 -4.64 -8.49 -26.46
C ILE A 339 -5.52 -7.68 -25.50
N PRO A 340 -6.73 -7.29 -25.91
CA PRO A 340 -7.55 -6.31 -25.17
C PRO A 340 -7.85 -6.69 -23.72
N LYS A 341 -8.02 -7.98 -23.42
CA LYS A 341 -8.30 -8.47 -22.06
C LYS A 341 -7.12 -8.23 -21.11
N ILE A 342 -5.89 -8.49 -21.57
CA ILE A 342 -4.68 -8.29 -20.79
C ILE A 342 -4.38 -6.80 -20.72
N TYR A 343 -4.36 -6.11 -21.86
CA TYR A 343 -4.06 -4.69 -21.97
C TYR A 343 -4.92 -3.84 -21.03
N ARG A 344 -6.24 -4.05 -20.99
CA ARG A 344 -7.14 -3.28 -20.12
C ARG A 344 -6.79 -3.38 -18.64
N LYS A 345 -6.44 -4.57 -18.15
CA LYS A 345 -6.05 -4.77 -16.75
C LYS A 345 -4.70 -4.12 -16.44
N LEU A 346 -3.73 -4.22 -17.35
CA LEU A 346 -2.44 -3.56 -17.22
C LEU A 346 -2.57 -2.04 -17.27
N LYS A 347 -3.41 -1.52 -18.16
CA LYS A 347 -3.71 -0.09 -18.25
C LYS A 347 -4.25 0.46 -16.95
N THR A 348 -5.14 -0.27 -16.26
CA THR A 348 -5.67 0.17 -14.96
C THR A 348 -4.57 0.23 -13.89
N LEU A 349 -3.62 -0.73 -13.89
CA LEU A 349 -2.44 -0.67 -13.01
C LEU A 349 -1.55 0.53 -13.34
N TYR A 350 -1.35 0.83 -14.61
CA TYR A 350 -0.57 1.99 -15.06
C TYR A 350 -1.23 3.30 -14.64
N GLU A 351 -2.55 3.44 -14.83
CA GLU A 351 -3.32 4.64 -14.50
C GLU A 351 -3.33 4.97 -13.00
N VAL A 352 -3.18 3.98 -12.13
CA VAL A 352 -2.99 4.22 -10.68
C VAL A 352 -1.53 4.51 -10.30
N GLY A 353 -0.64 4.72 -11.29
CA GLY A 353 0.76 5.07 -11.07
C GLY A 353 1.67 3.89 -10.71
N LEU A 354 1.33 2.67 -11.14
CA LEU A 354 2.11 1.45 -10.92
C LEU A 354 2.80 0.93 -12.19
N GLY A 355 3.11 1.82 -13.16
CA GLY A 355 3.79 1.44 -14.41
C GLY A 355 5.13 0.74 -14.20
N TYR A 356 5.84 1.09 -13.16
CA TYR A 356 7.20 0.64 -12.85
C TYR A 356 7.30 -0.72 -12.14
N ILE A 357 6.24 -1.20 -11.46
CA ILE A 357 6.32 -2.47 -10.73
C ILE A 357 6.36 -3.66 -11.70
N LYS A 358 7.09 -4.72 -11.33
CA LYS A 358 7.10 -5.95 -12.11
C LYS A 358 5.82 -6.74 -11.91
N LEU A 359 5.32 -7.38 -12.97
CA LEU A 359 4.11 -8.21 -12.94
C LEU A 359 4.22 -9.36 -11.93
N GLY A 360 5.41 -9.99 -11.85
CA GLY A 360 5.72 -11.10 -10.94
C GLY A 360 6.36 -10.68 -9.63
N GLN A 361 6.42 -9.38 -9.29
CA GLN A 361 7.01 -8.89 -8.05
C GLN A 361 6.31 -9.52 -6.83
N PRO A 362 7.05 -10.15 -5.90
CA PRO A 362 6.45 -10.75 -4.71
C PRO A 362 5.67 -9.72 -3.90
N ALA A 363 4.49 -10.11 -3.43
CA ALA A 363 3.63 -9.22 -2.62
C ALA A 363 4.31 -8.70 -1.35
N THR A 364 5.27 -9.46 -0.82
CA THR A 364 6.04 -9.12 0.38
C THR A 364 7.08 -8.01 0.16
N THR A 365 7.38 -7.68 -1.09
CA THR A 365 8.33 -6.61 -1.47
C THR A 365 7.63 -5.32 -1.89
N LEU A 366 6.29 -5.33 -1.95
CA LEU A 366 5.51 -4.14 -2.24
C LEU A 366 5.39 -3.26 -0.99
N SER A 367 5.51 -1.96 -1.18
CA SER A 367 5.17 -0.99 -0.14
C SER A 367 3.66 -1.03 0.16
N GLY A 368 3.24 -0.52 1.33
CA GLY A 368 1.83 -0.43 1.68
C GLY A 368 1.00 0.36 0.66
N GLY A 369 1.56 1.46 0.15
CA GLY A 369 0.92 2.27 -0.90
C GLY A 369 0.81 1.54 -2.24
N GLU A 370 1.83 0.76 -2.63
CA GLU A 370 1.76 -0.08 -3.84
C GLU A 370 0.70 -1.16 -3.71
N ALA A 371 0.68 -1.88 -2.57
CA ALA A 371 -0.33 -2.90 -2.30
C ALA A 371 -1.76 -2.32 -2.35
N GLN A 372 -1.97 -1.15 -1.77
CA GLN A 372 -3.24 -0.43 -1.81
C GLN A 372 -3.65 -0.06 -3.24
N ARG A 373 -2.72 0.46 -4.05
CA ARG A 373 -2.99 0.80 -5.46
C ARG A 373 -3.26 -0.43 -6.33
N VAL A 374 -2.60 -1.58 -6.08
CA VAL A 374 -2.93 -2.86 -6.75
C VAL A 374 -4.36 -3.30 -6.43
N LYS A 375 -4.79 -3.19 -5.16
CA LYS A 375 -6.18 -3.47 -4.76
C LYS A 375 -7.16 -2.54 -5.47
N LEU A 376 -6.87 -1.24 -5.49
CA LEU A 376 -7.69 -0.23 -6.16
C LEU A 376 -7.81 -0.54 -7.67
N ALA A 377 -6.69 -0.79 -8.37
CA ALA A 377 -6.67 -1.13 -9.77
C ALA A 377 -7.53 -2.38 -10.07
N THR A 378 -7.45 -3.39 -9.21
CA THR A 378 -8.26 -4.60 -9.35
C THR A 378 -9.75 -4.29 -9.31
N GLU A 379 -10.19 -3.45 -8.39
CA GLU A 379 -11.61 -3.08 -8.31
C GLU A 379 -12.04 -2.16 -9.46
N LEU A 380 -11.20 -1.20 -9.87
CA LEU A 380 -11.48 -0.32 -11.00
C LEU A 380 -11.53 -1.06 -12.36
N SER A 381 -10.83 -2.20 -12.47
CA SER A 381 -10.89 -3.03 -13.68
C SER A 381 -12.22 -3.77 -13.85
N LYS A 382 -13.03 -3.88 -12.80
CA LYS A 382 -14.34 -4.54 -12.83
C LYS A 382 -15.42 -3.61 -13.36
N ARG A 383 -16.52 -4.18 -13.84
CA ARG A 383 -17.68 -3.39 -14.29
C ARG A 383 -18.32 -2.71 -13.06
N SER A 384 -18.43 -1.40 -13.11
CA SER A 384 -19.11 -0.62 -12.07
C SER A 384 -20.62 -0.77 -12.17
N THR A 385 -21.29 -0.93 -11.03
CA THR A 385 -22.76 -0.86 -10.91
C THR A 385 -23.24 0.57 -10.65
N GLY A 386 -22.32 1.49 -10.33
CA GLY A 386 -22.64 2.86 -9.88
C GLY A 386 -23.15 2.96 -8.44
N LYS A 387 -23.29 1.83 -7.73
CA LYS A 387 -23.83 1.75 -6.34
C LYS A 387 -22.82 1.12 -5.37
N THR A 388 -21.52 1.23 -5.67
CA THR A 388 -20.46 0.71 -4.81
C THR A 388 -19.86 1.84 -3.97
N ILE A 389 -19.75 1.64 -2.66
CA ILE A 389 -18.97 2.50 -1.78
C ILE A 389 -17.55 1.94 -1.62
N TYR A 390 -16.53 2.78 -1.84
CA TYR A 390 -15.14 2.46 -1.64
C TYR A 390 -14.65 3.12 -0.36
N CYS A 391 -14.26 2.33 0.62
CA CYS A 391 -13.62 2.80 1.84
C CYS A 391 -12.10 2.70 1.65
N LEU A 392 -11.47 3.84 1.38
CA LEU A 392 -10.01 3.93 1.30
C LEU A 392 -9.49 4.14 2.72
N LEU A 393 -8.87 3.09 3.26
CA LEU A 393 -8.45 3.07 4.65
C LEU A 393 -6.96 3.35 4.75
N TYR A 394 -6.62 4.42 5.43
CA TYR A 394 -5.23 4.75 5.76
C TYR A 394 -4.87 4.07 7.09
N THR A 395 -4.76 2.75 7.06
CA THR A 395 -4.37 1.95 8.24
C THR A 395 -3.19 1.09 7.88
N SER A 396 -2.09 1.24 8.59
CA SER A 396 -1.02 0.24 8.56
C SER A 396 -1.56 -1.10 9.06
N PRO A 397 -1.13 -2.22 8.47
CA PRO A 397 -1.55 -3.53 8.93
C PRO A 397 -1.14 -3.76 10.39
N SER A 398 -2.02 -4.42 11.14
CA SER A 398 -1.71 -4.91 12.48
C SER A 398 -0.49 -5.83 12.44
N PRO A 399 0.38 -5.84 13.47
CA PRO A 399 1.51 -6.76 13.56
C PRO A 399 1.16 -8.25 13.42
N ARG A 400 -0.11 -8.62 13.56
CA ARG A 400 -0.60 -10.00 13.31
C ARG A 400 -0.81 -10.32 11.84
N ASP A 401 -0.81 -9.33 10.96
CA ASP A 401 -1.02 -9.52 9.52
C ASP A 401 0.30 -9.72 8.76
N ARG A 402 1.42 -9.79 9.48
CA ARG A 402 2.76 -10.12 8.97
C ARG A 402 3.16 -11.54 9.25
#